data_31a66c1e38212b1a1387cf74888fad33
#
_entry.id   31a66c1e38212b1a1387cf74888fad33
#
_cell.length_a   1.000
_cell.length_b   1.000
_cell.length_c   1.000
_cell.angle_alpha   90.00
_cell.angle_beta   90.00
_cell.angle_gamma   90.00
#
_symmetry.space_group_name_H-M   'P 1'
#
loop_
_entity.id
_entity.type
_entity.pdbx_description
1 polymer ?
#
loop_
_entity_poly.entity_id
_entity_poly.type
_entity_poly.pdbx_seq_one_letter_code
_entity_poly.pdbx_strand_id
1 'polypeptide(L)'
;TLDRSSAASDVYKRQTLDWAPVRARVQKGIRNSNIMAIAPTATIANITGVSQSIEPTYQNLYVKSNLSGEFTVINPYLVRDLKARGLWDSVMINDLKYYDGSVQQIERIPQELKELYATAFEVDTKWIVDAASRRQKWIDQAQSLNLYIAGASGKKLDVTYRMAWYRGLKTTYYLRALAATSTEKSTINTGKLNAVSSGNHGDDSVLAAPAGPAPVPKACAIDEPDCEACQ
;
A
#
# COMPACT_ATOMS: atom_id res chain seq x y z
N THR A 1 18.25 -30.21 -1.43
CA THR A 1 18.72 -29.22 -0.45
C THR A 1 19.44 -28.13 -1.20
N LEU A 2 18.74 -27.04 -1.49
CA LEU A 2 19.31 -25.83 -2.05
C LEU A 2 20.40 -25.34 -1.10
N ASP A 3 21.60 -25.20 -1.61
CA ASP A 3 22.70 -24.58 -0.89
C ASP A 3 22.36 -23.10 -0.63
N ARG A 4 21.74 -22.86 0.50
CA ARG A 4 21.42 -21.51 1.01
C ARG A 4 22.64 -20.91 1.73
N SER A 5 23.79 -21.58 1.66
CA SER A 5 24.90 -21.34 2.54
C SER A 5 25.74 -20.10 2.19
N SER A 6 25.89 -19.75 0.92
CA SER A 6 26.86 -18.71 0.56
C SER A 6 26.45 -17.31 1.00
N ALA A 7 25.23 -16.88 0.66
CA ALA A 7 24.74 -15.56 1.09
C ALA A 7 24.50 -15.46 2.60
N ALA A 8 24.08 -16.56 3.22
CA ALA A 8 23.95 -16.65 4.67
C ALA A 8 25.32 -16.58 5.37
N SER A 9 26.35 -17.23 4.84
CA SER A 9 27.69 -17.23 5.45
C SER A 9 28.32 -15.85 5.47
N ASP A 10 28.08 -15.01 4.44
CA ASP A 10 28.62 -13.65 4.40
C ASP A 10 27.92 -12.71 5.38
N VAL A 11 26.61 -12.90 5.61
CA VAL A 11 25.88 -12.16 6.64
C VAL A 11 26.35 -12.58 8.04
N TYR A 12 26.65 -13.86 8.26
CA TYR A 12 27.18 -14.34 9.52
C TYR A 12 28.52 -13.70 9.91
N LYS A 13 29.38 -13.47 8.96
CA LYS A 13 30.69 -12.84 9.19
C LYS A 13 30.61 -11.38 9.62
N ARG A 14 29.45 -10.73 9.39
CA ARG A 14 29.22 -9.32 9.72
C ARG A 14 28.37 -9.09 10.95
N GLN A 15 27.90 -10.16 11.61
CA GLN A 15 27.07 -10.06 12.81
C GLN A 15 27.91 -9.93 14.06
N THR A 16 27.43 -9.13 15.01
CA THR A 16 28.04 -8.99 16.35
C THR A 16 27.60 -10.08 17.33
N LEU A 17 26.55 -10.86 16.97
CA LEU A 17 26.04 -11.95 17.81
C LEU A 17 26.78 -13.24 17.53
N ASP A 18 27.18 -13.95 18.59
CA ASP A 18 27.74 -15.29 18.49
C ASP A 18 26.62 -16.35 18.34
N TRP A 19 26.49 -16.89 17.14
CA TRP A 19 25.50 -17.92 16.81
C TRP A 19 26.02 -19.37 17.06
N ALA A 20 27.27 -19.54 17.39
CA ALA A 20 27.85 -20.88 17.56
C ALA A 20 27.15 -21.72 18.66
N PRO A 21 26.83 -21.16 19.85
CA PRO A 21 26.10 -21.88 20.88
C PRO A 21 24.68 -22.27 20.44
N VAL A 22 24.00 -21.41 19.67
CA VAL A 22 22.64 -21.69 19.16
C VAL A 22 22.70 -22.85 18.15
N ARG A 23 23.65 -22.82 17.22
CA ARG A 23 23.87 -23.92 16.25
C ARG A 23 24.16 -25.25 16.92
N ALA A 24 25.05 -25.28 17.90
CA ALA A 24 25.37 -26.48 18.64
C ALA A 24 24.15 -27.06 19.37
N ARG A 25 23.26 -26.22 19.85
CA ARG A 25 21.98 -26.65 20.45
C ARG A 25 21.01 -27.23 19.40
N VAL A 26 20.86 -26.55 18.27
CA VAL A 26 19.97 -27.00 17.18
C VAL A 26 20.41 -28.34 16.61
N GLN A 27 21.73 -28.60 16.51
CA GLN A 27 22.27 -29.89 16.07
C GLN A 27 21.90 -31.06 16.99
N LYS A 28 21.63 -30.80 18.28
CA LYS A 28 21.14 -31.80 19.22
C LYS A 28 19.67 -32.12 19.08
N GLY A 29 18.95 -31.32 18.31
CA GLY A 29 17.53 -31.41 18.03
C GLY A 29 16.79 -30.11 18.32
N ILE A 30 15.70 -29.91 17.60
CA ILE A 30 14.80 -28.78 17.74
C ILE A 30 13.37 -29.32 17.81
N ARG A 31 12.58 -28.77 18.73
CA ARG A 31 11.19 -29.22 18.95
C ARG A 31 10.26 -28.89 17.80
N ASN A 32 10.38 -27.66 17.29
CA ASN A 32 9.50 -27.13 16.28
C ASN A 32 10.18 -27.19 14.91
N SER A 33 9.51 -27.80 13.93
CA SER A 33 10.02 -27.88 12.55
C SER A 33 9.93 -26.53 11.82
N ASN A 34 8.96 -25.70 12.20
CA ASN A 34 8.71 -24.38 11.63
C ASN A 34 8.69 -23.32 12.74
N ILE A 35 9.44 -22.24 12.55
CA ILE A 35 9.69 -21.26 13.60
C ILE A 35 9.27 -19.85 13.19
N MET A 36 9.46 -19.47 11.91
CA MET A 36 9.28 -18.10 11.46
C MET A 36 8.34 -18.00 10.27
N ALA A 37 7.36 -17.13 10.41
CA ALA A 37 6.45 -16.68 9.37
C ALA A 37 6.26 -15.17 9.43
N ILE A 38 5.76 -14.57 8.37
CA ILE A 38 5.29 -13.17 8.37
C ILE A 38 3.77 -13.18 8.26
N ALA A 39 3.11 -12.81 9.37
CA ALA A 39 1.66 -12.72 9.45
C ALA A 39 1.12 -11.40 8.89
N PRO A 40 -0.18 -11.30 8.53
CA PRO A 40 -0.80 -10.06 8.04
C PRO A 40 -0.84 -8.94 9.09
N THR A 41 -0.91 -9.28 10.36
CA THR A 41 -0.93 -8.38 11.54
C THR A 41 -2.01 -7.29 11.49
N ALA A 42 -3.12 -7.51 10.79
CA ALA A 42 -4.15 -6.49 10.58
C ALA A 42 -4.70 -5.88 11.87
N THR A 43 -5.12 -6.71 12.83
CA THR A 43 -5.66 -6.25 14.12
C THR A 43 -4.55 -5.87 15.09
N ILE A 44 -3.49 -6.63 15.14
CA ILE A 44 -2.34 -6.37 16.03
C ILE A 44 -1.70 -5.02 15.71
N ALA A 45 -1.53 -4.71 14.42
CA ALA A 45 -0.98 -3.45 13.97
C ALA A 45 -1.82 -2.25 14.43
N ASN A 46 -3.14 -2.38 14.45
CA ASN A 46 -4.03 -1.33 14.95
C ASN A 46 -3.88 -1.10 16.47
N ILE A 47 -3.69 -2.17 17.23
CA ILE A 47 -3.48 -2.08 18.70
C ILE A 47 -2.14 -1.43 19.02
N THR A 48 -1.11 -1.79 18.27
CA THR A 48 0.26 -1.30 18.49
C THR A 48 0.57 0.03 17.80
N GLY A 49 -0.36 0.54 16.96
CA GLY A 49 -0.17 1.81 16.26
C GLY A 49 0.93 1.80 15.19
N VAL A 50 1.13 0.65 14.54
CA VAL A 50 2.12 0.48 13.46
C VAL A 50 1.45 0.07 12.15
N SER A 51 2.19 0.10 11.04
CA SER A 51 1.71 -0.41 9.75
C SER A 51 1.59 -1.92 9.76
N GLN A 52 0.66 -2.44 8.93
CA GLN A 52 0.44 -3.87 8.79
C GLN A 52 1.59 -4.53 8.03
N SER A 53 1.90 -5.77 8.39
CA SER A 53 2.90 -6.60 7.72
C SER A 53 4.28 -5.91 7.61
N ILE A 54 5.05 -6.19 6.54
CA ILE A 54 6.31 -5.52 6.18
C ILE A 54 6.13 -4.93 4.80
N GLU A 55 5.28 -3.91 4.70
CA GLU A 55 4.85 -3.32 3.44
C GLU A 55 4.88 -1.79 3.52
N PRO A 56 4.92 -1.10 2.38
CA PRO A 56 4.72 0.34 2.35
C PRO A 56 3.36 0.73 2.95
N THR A 57 3.27 1.93 3.49
CA THR A 57 2.02 2.46 4.03
C THR A 57 0.95 2.51 2.94
N TYR A 58 -0.25 2.02 3.25
CA TYR A 58 -1.36 1.99 2.31
C TYR A 58 -1.72 3.39 1.80
N GLN A 59 -1.93 4.33 2.73
CA GLN A 59 -2.17 5.76 2.47
C GLN A 59 -1.62 6.56 3.65
N ASN A 60 -1.13 7.78 3.41
CA ASN A 60 -0.66 8.65 4.49
C ASN A 60 -1.79 9.36 5.23
N LEU A 61 -2.97 9.49 4.62
CA LEU A 61 -4.18 10.02 5.23
C LEU A 61 -5.37 9.21 4.72
N TYR A 62 -6.19 8.69 5.61
CA TYR A 62 -7.42 7.95 5.27
C TYR A 62 -8.43 8.00 6.40
N VAL A 63 -9.68 7.71 6.08
CA VAL A 63 -10.75 7.54 7.07
C VAL A 63 -10.96 6.06 7.31
N LYS A 64 -10.95 5.68 8.58
CA LYS A 64 -11.27 4.35 9.03
C LYS A 64 -12.66 4.36 9.68
N SER A 65 -13.57 3.64 9.08
CA SER A 65 -14.93 3.45 9.61
C SER A 65 -15.05 2.12 10.33
N ASN A 66 -15.69 2.10 11.48
CA ASN A 66 -16.06 0.92 12.22
C ASN A 66 -17.42 1.15 12.93
N LEU A 67 -17.89 0.17 13.71
CA LEU A 67 -19.16 0.25 14.45
C LEU A 67 -19.21 1.42 15.46
N SER A 68 -18.06 1.93 15.90
CA SER A 68 -17.96 3.04 16.86
C SER A 68 -17.86 4.41 16.19
N GLY A 69 -17.77 4.47 14.86
CA GLY A 69 -17.71 5.72 14.11
C GLY A 69 -16.59 5.78 13.06
N GLU A 70 -16.34 6.98 12.59
CA GLU A 70 -15.31 7.28 11.60
C GLU A 70 -14.11 7.98 12.24
N PHE A 71 -12.93 7.50 11.96
CA PHE A 71 -11.67 8.01 12.50
C PHE A 71 -10.74 8.40 11.38
N THR A 72 -10.32 9.65 11.36
CA THR A 72 -9.26 10.10 10.45
C THR A 72 -7.91 9.64 10.98
N VAL A 73 -7.21 8.86 10.18
CA VAL A 73 -5.87 8.36 10.47
C VAL A 73 -4.88 9.06 9.56
N ILE A 74 -3.83 9.62 10.14
CA ILE A 74 -2.75 10.27 9.41
C ILE A 74 -1.41 9.66 9.82
N ASN A 75 -0.48 9.57 8.87
CA ASN A 75 0.88 9.11 9.14
C ASN A 75 1.61 10.12 10.06
N PRO A 76 1.89 9.79 11.33
CA PRO A 76 2.46 10.73 12.28
C PRO A 76 3.90 11.14 11.93
N TYR A 77 4.63 10.29 11.24
CA TYR A 77 5.99 10.58 10.80
C TYR A 77 6.00 11.64 9.70
N LEU A 78 5.09 11.52 8.72
CA LEU A 78 4.90 12.56 7.69
C LEU A 78 4.56 13.92 8.32
N VAL A 79 3.63 13.94 9.27
CA VAL A 79 3.24 15.17 9.97
C VAL A 79 4.43 15.78 10.70
N ARG A 80 5.23 14.98 11.40
CA ARG A 80 6.43 15.43 12.10
C ARG A 80 7.44 16.05 11.14
N ASP A 81 7.71 15.39 10.02
CA ASP A 81 8.71 15.85 9.08
C ASP A 81 8.25 17.08 8.29
N LEU A 82 6.95 17.20 7.99
CA LEU A 82 6.36 18.41 7.41
C LEU A 82 6.40 19.60 8.42
N LYS A 83 6.11 19.34 9.70
CA LYS A 83 6.22 20.36 10.76
C LYS A 83 7.66 20.86 10.94
N ALA A 84 8.62 19.94 10.95
CA ALA A 84 10.04 20.29 11.07
C ALA A 84 10.53 21.20 9.92
N ARG A 85 9.86 21.16 8.77
CA ARG A 85 10.18 21.97 7.58
C ARG A 85 9.28 23.20 7.43
N GLY A 86 8.37 23.46 8.37
CA GLY A 86 7.41 24.57 8.30
C GLY A 86 6.36 24.41 7.17
N LEU A 87 6.14 23.18 6.69
CA LEU A 87 5.21 22.89 5.59
C LEU A 87 3.83 22.43 6.08
N TRP A 88 3.64 22.25 7.39
CA TRP A 88 2.37 21.78 7.94
C TRP A 88 1.44 22.96 8.21
N ASP A 89 0.50 23.17 7.33
CA ASP A 89 -0.54 24.22 7.40
C ASP A 89 -1.89 23.68 6.90
N SER A 90 -2.91 24.53 6.92
CA SER A 90 -4.26 24.17 6.45
C SER A 90 -4.30 23.81 4.95
N VAL A 91 -3.44 24.43 4.14
CA VAL A 91 -3.34 24.14 2.71
C VAL A 91 -2.77 22.74 2.50
N MET A 92 -1.72 22.40 3.23
CA MET A 92 -1.12 21.04 3.18
C MET A 92 -2.13 19.96 3.58
N ILE A 93 -2.95 20.21 4.60
CA ILE A 93 -4.00 19.28 5.01
C ILE A 93 -5.03 19.09 3.90
N ASN A 94 -5.42 20.18 3.23
CA ASN A 94 -6.35 20.13 2.11
C ASN A 94 -5.74 19.40 0.90
N ASP A 95 -4.47 19.67 0.58
CA ASP A 95 -3.76 18.97 -0.49
C ASP A 95 -3.70 17.46 -0.22
N LEU A 96 -3.36 17.05 1.02
CA LEU A 96 -3.35 15.64 1.40
C LEU A 96 -4.73 14.98 1.30
N LYS A 97 -5.80 15.70 1.65
CA LYS A 97 -7.17 15.20 1.47
C LYS A 97 -7.56 15.08 -0.01
N TYR A 98 -7.15 16.05 -0.81
CA TYR A 98 -7.44 16.07 -2.24
C TYR A 98 -6.78 14.91 -2.97
N TYR A 99 -5.54 14.57 -2.61
CA TYR A 99 -4.77 13.48 -3.21
C TYR A 99 -4.87 12.15 -2.44
N ASP A 100 -5.90 11.97 -1.60
CA ASP A 100 -6.14 10.73 -0.85
C ASP A 100 -4.90 10.25 -0.04
N GLY A 101 -4.19 11.21 0.55
CA GLY A 101 -2.99 10.93 1.34
C GLY A 101 -1.71 10.71 0.51
N SER A 102 -1.77 10.84 -0.81
CA SER A 102 -0.57 10.86 -1.65
C SER A 102 0.18 12.18 -1.50
N VAL A 103 1.49 12.10 -1.49
CA VAL A 103 2.39 13.27 -1.45
C VAL A 103 3.02 13.58 -2.81
N GLN A 104 2.80 12.73 -3.81
CA GLN A 104 3.54 12.77 -5.06
C GLN A 104 3.28 14.03 -5.89
N GLN A 105 2.03 14.50 -5.92
CA GLN A 105 1.60 15.63 -6.74
C GLN A 105 1.62 16.97 -5.99
N ILE A 106 1.97 16.99 -4.72
CA ILE A 106 2.06 18.21 -3.92
C ILE A 106 3.41 18.88 -4.16
N GLU A 107 3.42 19.97 -4.93
CA GLU A 107 4.67 20.65 -5.36
C GLU A 107 5.52 21.14 -4.19
N ARG A 108 4.89 21.61 -3.12
CA ARG A 108 5.57 22.12 -1.92
C ARG A 108 6.39 21.06 -1.18
N ILE A 109 6.11 19.78 -1.39
CA ILE A 109 6.81 18.68 -0.70
C ILE A 109 8.11 18.37 -1.45
N PRO A 110 9.27 18.42 -0.78
CA PRO A 110 10.55 18.05 -1.37
C PRO A 110 10.59 16.60 -1.86
N GLN A 111 11.35 16.35 -2.93
CA GLN A 111 11.44 15.05 -3.59
C GLN A 111 11.83 13.92 -2.64
N GLU A 112 12.74 14.17 -1.71
CA GLU A 112 13.16 13.20 -0.69
C GLU A 112 12.01 12.72 0.21
N LEU A 113 11.06 13.62 0.56
CA LEU A 113 9.87 13.22 1.30
C LEU A 113 8.85 12.51 0.42
N LYS A 114 8.76 12.86 -0.87
CA LYS A 114 7.91 12.12 -1.82
C LYS A 114 8.36 10.67 -1.95
N GLU A 115 9.64 10.43 -2.03
CA GLU A 115 10.21 9.08 -2.10
C GLU A 115 10.02 8.32 -0.78
N LEU A 116 10.25 8.98 0.36
CA LEU A 116 10.12 8.37 1.68
C LEU A 116 8.67 7.98 2.01
N TYR A 117 7.70 8.82 1.64
CA TYR A 117 6.29 8.66 1.97
C TYR A 117 5.44 8.18 0.78
N ALA A 118 6.07 7.55 -0.21
CA ALA A 118 5.36 6.88 -1.29
C ALA A 118 4.44 5.80 -0.73
N THR A 119 3.19 5.80 -1.18
CA THR A 119 2.18 4.82 -0.75
C THR A 119 2.38 3.48 -1.44
N ALA A 120 1.73 2.43 -0.93
CA ALA A 120 1.83 1.09 -1.48
C ALA A 120 1.41 0.98 -2.95
N PHE A 121 0.51 1.86 -3.41
CA PHE A 121 0.08 1.90 -4.81
C PHE A 121 1.03 2.69 -5.73
N GLU A 122 1.89 3.50 -5.16
CA GLU A 122 2.88 4.33 -5.88
C GLU A 122 4.23 3.60 -6.02
N VAL A 123 4.50 2.67 -5.11
CA VAL A 123 5.67 1.79 -5.21
C VAL A 123 5.41 0.71 -6.26
N ASP A 124 6.33 0.55 -7.22
CA ASP A 124 6.23 -0.53 -8.21
C ASP A 124 6.19 -1.90 -7.50
N THR A 125 5.17 -2.68 -7.80
CA THR A 125 4.94 -4.02 -7.25
C THR A 125 6.17 -4.94 -7.38
N LYS A 126 6.99 -4.72 -8.41
CA LYS A 126 8.27 -5.39 -8.60
C LYS A 126 9.16 -5.28 -7.36
N TRP A 127 9.25 -4.11 -6.75
CA TRP A 127 10.09 -3.90 -5.56
C TRP A 127 9.53 -4.59 -4.32
N ILE A 128 8.20 -4.65 -4.21
CA ILE A 128 7.52 -5.38 -3.14
C ILE A 128 7.84 -6.87 -3.24
N VAL A 129 7.73 -7.44 -4.43
CA VAL A 129 8.05 -8.87 -4.70
C VAL A 129 9.53 -9.15 -4.49
N ASP A 130 10.44 -8.28 -4.95
CA ASP A 130 11.88 -8.47 -4.77
C ASP A 130 12.28 -8.42 -3.29
N ALA A 131 11.76 -7.46 -2.53
CA ALA A 131 11.98 -7.38 -1.09
C ALA A 131 11.46 -8.62 -0.35
N ALA A 132 10.27 -9.11 -0.72
CA ALA A 132 9.70 -10.32 -0.17
C ALA A 132 10.54 -11.58 -0.50
N SER A 133 11.04 -11.67 -1.72
CA SER A 133 11.94 -12.74 -2.14
C SER A 133 13.23 -12.78 -1.31
N ARG A 134 13.80 -11.60 -1.04
CA ARG A 134 14.99 -11.51 -0.18
C ARG A 134 14.72 -11.96 1.25
N ARG A 135 13.53 -11.71 1.79
CA ARG A 135 13.11 -12.19 3.12
C ARG A 135 12.80 -13.68 3.13
N GLN A 136 12.21 -14.22 2.04
CA GLN A 136 11.74 -15.61 1.99
C GLN A 136 12.84 -16.63 2.31
N LYS A 137 14.08 -16.36 1.97
CA LYS A 137 15.21 -17.26 2.26
C LYS A 137 15.55 -17.35 3.76
N TRP A 138 15.10 -16.40 4.58
CA TRP A 138 15.39 -16.33 6.01
C TRP A 138 14.27 -16.85 6.90
N ILE A 139 13.11 -17.12 6.32
CA ILE A 139 11.95 -17.66 7.00
C ILE A 139 11.63 -19.05 6.48
N ASP A 140 11.21 -19.94 7.36
CA ASP A 140 10.90 -21.33 7.02
C ASP A 140 9.45 -21.51 6.53
N GLN A 141 8.55 -20.65 6.95
CA GLN A 141 7.16 -20.65 6.52
C GLN A 141 6.90 -19.62 5.40
N ALA A 142 5.63 -19.39 5.12
CA ALA A 142 5.18 -18.40 4.17
C ALA A 142 5.18 -16.98 4.75
N GLN A 143 5.03 -15.98 3.89
CA GLN A 143 4.78 -14.60 4.27
C GLN A 143 3.48 -14.12 3.64
N SER A 144 2.68 -13.41 4.43
CA SER A 144 1.43 -12.78 3.97
C SER A 144 1.78 -11.48 3.24
N LEU A 145 2.09 -11.61 1.94
CA LEU A 145 2.47 -10.50 1.09
C LEU A 145 1.26 -9.95 0.37
N ASN A 146 0.81 -8.75 0.71
CA ASN A 146 -0.18 -8.03 -0.06
C ASN A 146 0.46 -7.43 -1.32
N LEU A 147 -0.24 -7.53 -2.42
CA LEU A 147 0.14 -6.94 -3.69
C LEU A 147 -0.74 -5.72 -3.97
N TYR A 148 -0.13 -4.63 -4.40
CA TYR A 148 -0.81 -3.37 -4.67
C TYR A 148 -0.61 -3.00 -6.14
N ILE A 149 -1.68 -2.85 -6.88
CA ILE A 149 -1.64 -2.56 -8.32
C ILE A 149 -2.54 -1.38 -8.65
N ALA A 150 -1.94 -0.26 -8.99
CA ALA A 150 -2.65 0.85 -9.59
C ALA A 150 -2.89 0.57 -11.08
N GLY A 151 -4.13 0.76 -11.56
CA GLY A 151 -4.48 0.48 -12.95
C GLY A 151 -4.29 -1.00 -13.29
N ALA A 152 -5.05 -1.87 -12.65
CA ALA A 152 -5.00 -3.31 -12.87
C ALA A 152 -5.29 -3.69 -14.32
N SER A 153 -4.49 -4.59 -14.86
CA SER A 153 -4.70 -5.23 -16.16
C SER A 153 -4.25 -6.68 -16.10
N GLY A 154 -4.81 -7.53 -16.92
CA GLY A 154 -4.44 -8.95 -16.98
C GLY A 154 -2.94 -9.16 -17.18
N LYS A 155 -2.30 -8.33 -18.02
CA LYS A 155 -0.85 -8.38 -18.24
C LYS A 155 -0.05 -8.04 -16.99
N LYS A 156 -0.43 -6.99 -16.26
CA LYS A 156 0.25 -6.62 -14.99
C LYS A 156 0.12 -7.73 -13.95
N LEU A 157 -1.07 -8.33 -13.85
CA LEU A 157 -1.32 -9.46 -12.95
C LEU A 157 -0.44 -10.66 -13.30
N ASP A 158 -0.46 -11.10 -14.55
CA ASP A 158 0.34 -12.23 -14.99
C ASP A 158 1.83 -12.02 -14.71
N VAL A 159 2.38 -10.86 -15.08
CA VAL A 159 3.78 -10.53 -14.83
C VAL A 159 4.11 -10.54 -13.34
N THR A 160 3.24 -9.98 -12.49
CA THR A 160 3.45 -9.91 -11.05
C THR A 160 3.48 -11.30 -10.42
N TYR A 161 2.50 -12.16 -10.74
CA TYR A 161 2.45 -13.51 -10.17
C TYR A 161 3.54 -14.42 -10.71
N ARG A 162 3.89 -14.33 -11.99
CA ARG A 162 5.05 -15.04 -12.55
C ARG A 162 6.34 -14.61 -11.88
N MET A 163 6.53 -13.32 -11.65
CA MET A 163 7.69 -12.81 -10.94
C MET A 163 7.74 -13.35 -9.52
N ALA A 164 6.64 -13.35 -8.79
CA ALA A 164 6.56 -13.90 -7.44
C ALA A 164 6.96 -15.39 -7.43
N TRP A 165 6.47 -16.16 -8.38
CA TRP A 165 6.83 -17.57 -8.57
C TRP A 165 8.32 -17.75 -8.86
N TYR A 166 8.85 -17.08 -9.89
CA TYR A 166 10.26 -17.19 -10.27
C TYR A 166 11.23 -16.72 -9.19
N ARG A 167 10.80 -15.77 -8.37
CA ARG A 167 11.58 -15.29 -7.22
C ARG A 167 11.49 -16.19 -5.99
N GLY A 168 10.77 -17.30 -6.07
CA GLY A 168 10.70 -18.32 -5.02
C GLY A 168 9.85 -17.97 -3.81
N LEU A 169 8.85 -17.11 -3.99
CA LEU A 169 7.85 -16.86 -2.95
C LEU A 169 6.96 -18.09 -2.78
N LYS A 170 6.74 -18.51 -1.54
CA LYS A 170 5.86 -19.65 -1.22
C LYS A 170 4.39 -19.27 -1.41
N THR A 171 4.03 -18.04 -1.05
CA THR A 171 2.66 -17.50 -1.12
C THR A 171 2.67 -16.01 -1.40
N THR A 172 1.56 -15.52 -1.90
CA THR A 172 1.09 -14.14 -1.80
C THR A 172 -0.15 -14.10 -0.91
N TYR A 173 -0.71 -12.90 -0.65
CA TYR A 173 -1.92 -12.76 0.14
C TYR A 173 -2.98 -11.98 -0.64
N TYR A 174 -3.44 -10.84 -0.13
CA TYR A 174 -4.43 -10.05 -0.84
C TYR A 174 -3.84 -9.34 -2.06
N LEU A 175 -4.59 -9.33 -3.14
CA LEU A 175 -4.39 -8.41 -4.24
C LEU A 175 -5.31 -7.20 -4.01
N ARG A 176 -4.71 -6.02 -3.94
CA ARG A 176 -5.42 -4.75 -3.80
C ARG A 176 -5.24 -3.95 -5.08
N ALA A 177 -6.34 -3.60 -5.71
CA ALA A 177 -6.35 -2.76 -6.90
C ALA A 177 -7.10 -1.45 -6.62
N LEU A 178 -6.63 -0.36 -7.21
CA LEU A 178 -7.43 0.87 -7.25
C LEU A 178 -8.49 0.71 -8.33
N ALA A 179 -9.74 1.08 -7.98
CA ALA A 179 -10.82 1.14 -8.95
C ALA A 179 -10.52 2.18 -10.04
N ALA A 180 -11.02 1.92 -11.26
CA ALA A 180 -10.87 2.86 -12.36
C ALA A 180 -11.72 4.13 -12.18
N THR A 181 -12.71 4.09 -11.30
CA THR A 181 -13.60 5.21 -11.00
C THR A 181 -13.03 6.08 -9.89
N SER A 182 -12.67 7.32 -10.23
CA SER A 182 -12.41 8.36 -9.23
C SER A 182 -13.74 8.94 -8.75
N THR A 183 -13.93 9.10 -7.45
CA THR A 183 -15.03 9.86 -6.89
C THR A 183 -14.87 11.32 -7.30
N GLU A 184 -15.93 11.97 -7.79
CA GLU A 184 -15.90 13.40 -8.06
C GLU A 184 -15.54 14.19 -6.79
N LYS A 185 -14.49 14.98 -6.88
CA LYS A 185 -13.99 15.81 -5.76
C LYS A 185 -14.59 17.22 -5.80
N SER A 186 -15.92 17.28 -5.93
CA SER A 186 -16.66 18.51 -6.26
C SER A 186 -16.79 19.54 -5.13
N THR A 187 -16.37 19.22 -3.91
CA THR A 187 -16.58 20.09 -2.73
C THR A 187 -15.36 20.94 -2.33
N ILE A 188 -14.32 20.96 -3.14
CA ILE A 188 -13.10 21.70 -2.81
C ILE A 188 -13.09 23.04 -3.55
N ASN A 189 -13.08 24.14 -2.80
CA ASN A 189 -12.95 25.48 -3.37
C ASN A 189 -11.61 25.60 -4.10
N THR A 190 -11.67 25.73 -5.42
CA THR A 190 -10.51 26.03 -6.27
C THR A 190 -9.80 27.28 -5.78
N GLY A 191 -8.49 27.26 -5.72
CA GLY A 191 -7.67 28.39 -5.23
C GLY A 191 -7.19 28.26 -3.79
N LYS A 192 -7.63 27.24 -3.03
CA LYS A 192 -7.11 26.90 -1.69
C LYS A 192 -6.17 25.70 -1.69
N LEU A 193 -5.89 25.14 -2.84
CA LEU A 193 -5.01 24.00 -3.03
C LEU A 193 -3.81 24.44 -3.88
N ASN A 194 -2.60 24.07 -3.49
CA ASN A 194 -1.42 24.26 -4.33
C ASN A 194 -1.44 23.43 -5.61
N ALA A 195 -2.25 22.40 -5.63
CA ALA A 195 -2.37 21.45 -6.72
C ALA A 195 -3.30 21.92 -7.83
N VAL A 196 -4.15 22.90 -7.56
CA VAL A 196 -5.08 23.46 -8.56
C VAL A 196 -4.54 24.82 -8.95
N SER A 197 -3.97 24.91 -10.15
CA SER A 197 -3.54 26.17 -10.75
C SER A 197 -4.72 27.14 -10.77
N SER A 198 -4.52 28.35 -10.25
CA SER A 198 -5.45 29.48 -10.40
C SER A 198 -5.39 30.06 -11.82
N GLY A 199 -5.27 29.19 -12.82
CA GLY A 199 -5.32 29.60 -14.22
C GLY A 199 -6.65 30.28 -14.52
N ASN A 200 -6.53 31.52 -14.92
CA ASN A 200 -7.59 32.42 -15.36
C ASN A 200 -8.47 31.73 -16.43
N HIS A 201 -9.54 31.08 -16.01
CA HIS A 201 -10.61 30.74 -16.93
C HIS A 201 -11.46 31.98 -17.11
N GLY A 202 -11.16 32.67 -18.19
CA GLY A 202 -12.09 33.66 -18.75
C GLY A 202 -13.46 33.01 -18.92
N ASP A 203 -14.39 33.73 -18.41
CA ASP A 203 -15.81 33.71 -18.60
C ASP A 203 -16.27 33.04 -19.90
N ASP A 204 -17.01 31.95 -19.77
CA ASP A 204 -18.14 31.67 -20.64
C ASP A 204 -19.09 30.69 -19.94
N SER A 205 -20.02 31.27 -19.23
CA SER A 205 -21.17 30.61 -18.64
C SER A 205 -22.12 30.11 -19.71
N VAL A 206 -22.13 28.81 -19.95
CA VAL A 206 -23.30 28.13 -20.48
C VAL A 206 -23.84 27.22 -19.39
N LEU A 207 -24.91 27.71 -18.74
CA LEU A 207 -25.75 26.91 -17.84
C LEU A 207 -26.36 25.75 -18.61
N ALA A 208 -25.73 24.59 -18.54
CA ALA A 208 -26.39 23.36 -18.89
C ALA A 208 -27.31 22.94 -17.72
N ALA A 209 -28.60 22.76 -18.03
CA ALA A 209 -29.59 22.26 -17.09
C ALA A 209 -29.15 20.92 -16.47
N PRO A 210 -29.53 20.63 -15.22
CA PRO A 210 -29.16 19.39 -14.56
C PRO A 210 -29.75 18.21 -15.32
N ALA A 211 -28.87 17.32 -15.81
CA ALA A 211 -29.26 16.01 -16.31
C ALA A 211 -29.93 15.25 -15.16
N GLY A 212 -31.11 14.71 -15.41
CA GLY A 212 -31.83 13.89 -14.44
C GLY A 212 -30.98 12.71 -13.93
N PRO A 213 -31.36 12.11 -12.80
CA PRO A 213 -30.59 11.04 -12.19
C PRO A 213 -30.36 9.91 -13.18
N ALA A 214 -29.11 9.51 -13.32
CA ALA A 214 -28.73 8.36 -14.13
C ALA A 214 -29.51 7.12 -13.68
N PRO A 215 -29.94 6.24 -14.60
CA PRO A 215 -30.67 5.03 -14.22
C PRO A 215 -29.78 4.18 -13.29
N VAL A 216 -30.31 3.89 -12.12
CA VAL A 216 -29.66 2.99 -11.16
C VAL A 216 -29.54 1.62 -11.83
N PRO A 217 -28.35 1.01 -11.91
CA PRO A 217 -28.21 -0.35 -12.41
C PRO A 217 -29.13 -1.29 -11.60
N LYS A 218 -29.99 -2.04 -12.27
CA LYS A 218 -30.79 -3.07 -11.60
C LYS A 218 -29.82 -4.08 -10.97
N ALA A 219 -29.98 -4.32 -9.66
CA ALA A 219 -29.28 -5.39 -8.99
C ALA A 219 -29.61 -6.71 -9.70
N CYS A 220 -28.60 -7.51 -10.02
CA CYS A 220 -28.80 -8.84 -10.58
C CYS A 220 -29.67 -9.68 -9.63
N ALA A 221 -30.79 -10.19 -10.13
CA ALA A 221 -31.53 -11.23 -9.45
C ALA A 221 -30.82 -12.57 -9.69
N ILE A 222 -30.71 -13.38 -8.63
CA ILE A 222 -30.00 -14.68 -8.65
C ILE A 222 -30.59 -15.67 -9.69
N ASP A 223 -31.77 -15.39 -10.21
CA ASP A 223 -32.52 -16.26 -11.11
C ASP A 223 -32.53 -15.82 -12.58
N GLU A 224 -31.71 -14.85 -12.97
CA GLU A 224 -31.63 -14.40 -14.38
C GLU A 224 -30.44 -15.04 -15.08
N PRO A 225 -30.66 -16.05 -16.01
CA PRO A 225 -29.57 -16.80 -16.64
C PRO A 225 -28.75 -16.02 -17.66
N ASP A 226 -29.17 -14.82 -18.05
CA ASP A 226 -28.54 -14.00 -19.09
C ASP A 226 -27.88 -12.71 -18.57
N CYS A 227 -27.52 -12.66 -17.28
CA CYS A 227 -26.86 -11.49 -16.70
C CYS A 227 -25.38 -11.44 -17.09
N GLU A 228 -25.01 -10.53 -18.01
CA GLU A 228 -23.63 -10.30 -18.46
C GLU A 228 -22.64 -9.84 -17.36
N ALA A 229 -23.12 -9.49 -16.18
CA ALA A 229 -22.27 -9.03 -15.08
C ALA A 229 -21.61 -10.17 -14.28
N CYS A 230 -21.97 -11.43 -14.56
CA CYS A 230 -21.44 -12.62 -13.86
C CYS A 230 -20.65 -13.56 -14.79
N GLN A 231 -20.26 -13.13 -16.00
CA GLN A 231 -19.36 -13.88 -16.88
C GLN A 231 -17.91 -13.41 -16.76
#